data_b1b430b5618675c8a9263bba100620a8
#
_entry.id   b1b430b5618675c8a9263bba100620a8
#
_cell.length_a   1.000
_cell.length_b   1.000
_cell.length_c   1.000
_cell.angle_alpha   90.00
_cell.angle_beta   90.00
_cell.angle_gamma   90.00
#
_symmetry.space_group_name_H-M   'P 1'
#
loop_
_entity.id
_entity.type
_entity.pdbx_description
1 polymer ?
#
loop_
_entity_poly.entity_id
_entity_poly.type
_entity_poly.pdbx_seq_one_letter_code
_entity_poly.pdbx_strand_id
1 'polypeptide(L)'
;MEIVDLGDGPPLVLVPGLQGRWEYLRPAIDALASTFRVLTFPLCGERRSGARLDPTRQFDDYRDQIERVLDERHVARAAICGVSFGGLAALRFAATRRARTAALILASTPGPFFRLRKRHEVYARMPWIFGPVFLAETPRRVRREIAAALPDWGTRWRFTRWQLATIARAPLSVTRMAERGRLLFALDASPDCRSVDAPTLIVTGEPGLDYVAPVDGTSRYLECIADARAVVLEGTGHLGTITKPYAFAAIVEQFISDPGGHIGAPPTSRRCHPTGVTSHDS
;
A
#
# COMPACT_ATOMS: atom_id res chain seq x y z
N MET A 1 -1.07 -20.11 -6.43
CA MET A 1 -1.44 -18.69 -6.21
C MET A 1 -0.81 -17.84 -7.30
N GLU A 2 -1.47 -16.77 -7.78
CA GLU A 2 -0.80 -15.80 -8.68
C GLU A 2 0.19 -14.97 -7.87
N ILE A 3 1.45 -14.91 -8.32
CA ILE A 3 2.48 -14.06 -7.72
C ILE A 3 3.13 -13.29 -8.85
N VAL A 4 3.10 -11.97 -8.75
CA VAL A 4 3.88 -11.06 -9.61
C VAL A 4 5.25 -10.90 -8.97
N ASP A 5 6.31 -11.09 -9.76
CA ASP A 5 7.71 -11.06 -9.36
C ASP A 5 8.46 -10.20 -10.38
N LEU A 6 8.91 -9.01 -9.98
CA LEU A 6 9.49 -8.00 -10.86
C LEU A 6 10.72 -7.35 -10.22
N GLY A 7 11.76 -7.12 -11.04
CA GLY A 7 13.03 -6.54 -10.59
C GLY A 7 13.96 -7.60 -9.97
N ASP A 8 15.24 -7.22 -9.79
CA ASP A 8 16.31 -8.15 -9.41
C ASP A 8 17.04 -7.74 -8.11
N GLY A 9 16.56 -6.68 -7.44
CA GLY A 9 17.19 -6.16 -6.21
C GLY A 9 16.84 -6.94 -4.94
N PRO A 10 17.10 -6.34 -3.76
CA PRO A 10 16.68 -6.91 -2.48
C PRO A 10 15.18 -7.21 -2.46
N PRO A 11 14.73 -8.34 -1.85
CA PRO A 11 13.33 -8.73 -1.90
C PRO A 11 12.44 -7.80 -1.07
N LEU A 12 11.33 -7.37 -1.69
CA LEU A 12 10.29 -6.55 -1.09
C LEU A 12 8.92 -7.15 -1.43
N VAL A 13 8.13 -7.48 -0.41
CA VAL A 13 6.73 -7.90 -0.58
C VAL A 13 5.84 -6.68 -0.50
N LEU A 14 5.09 -6.36 -1.57
CA LEU A 14 4.09 -5.30 -1.59
C LEU A 14 2.69 -5.87 -1.41
N VAL A 15 2.07 -5.57 -0.26
CA VAL A 15 0.75 -6.08 0.12
C VAL A 15 -0.33 -5.08 -0.27
N PRO A 16 -1.30 -5.48 -1.13
CA PRO A 16 -2.34 -4.58 -1.62
C PRO A 16 -3.32 -4.10 -0.54
N GLY A 17 -3.98 -2.96 -0.81
CA GLY A 17 -4.99 -2.37 0.05
C GLY A 17 -6.34 -3.09 0.02
N LEU A 18 -7.41 -2.39 0.46
CA LEU A 18 -8.77 -2.93 0.63
C LEU A 18 -9.35 -3.55 -0.65
N GLN A 19 -8.98 -3.04 -1.83
CA GLN A 19 -9.38 -3.60 -3.12
C GLN A 19 -8.90 -5.05 -3.31
N GLY A 20 -7.82 -5.42 -2.63
CA GLY A 20 -7.27 -6.77 -2.65
C GLY A 20 -6.55 -7.16 -3.93
N ARG A 21 -6.34 -6.23 -4.84
CA ARG A 21 -5.81 -6.44 -6.19
C ARG A 21 -4.55 -5.61 -6.40
N TRP A 22 -3.45 -6.26 -6.80
CA TRP A 22 -2.15 -5.63 -7.03
C TRP A 22 -2.17 -4.68 -8.25
N GLU A 23 -3.05 -4.89 -9.21
CA GLU A 23 -3.16 -4.08 -10.43
C GLU A 23 -3.39 -2.60 -10.12
N TYR A 24 -4.04 -2.30 -9.00
CA TYR A 24 -4.25 -0.92 -8.53
C TYR A 24 -2.99 -0.26 -8.00
N LEU A 25 -1.95 -1.04 -7.71
CA LEU A 25 -0.65 -0.55 -7.25
C LEU A 25 0.43 -0.59 -8.35
N ARG A 26 0.06 -0.85 -9.61
CA ARG A 26 1.00 -1.00 -10.70
C ARG A 26 2.04 0.12 -10.80
N PRO A 27 1.69 1.43 -10.66
CA PRO A 27 2.70 2.48 -10.69
C PRO A 27 3.74 2.37 -9.56
N ALA A 28 3.31 2.00 -8.34
CA ALA A 28 4.22 1.78 -7.22
C ALA A 28 5.10 0.55 -7.45
N ILE A 29 4.53 -0.53 -7.99
CA ILE A 29 5.27 -1.76 -8.32
C ILE A 29 6.37 -1.45 -9.31
N ASP A 30 6.06 -0.76 -10.41
CA ASP A 30 7.02 -0.43 -11.46
C ASP A 30 8.14 0.49 -10.94
N ALA A 31 7.80 1.45 -10.09
CA ALA A 31 8.78 2.35 -9.48
C ALA A 31 9.70 1.62 -8.48
N LEU A 32 9.16 0.75 -7.63
CA LEU A 32 9.94 -0.04 -6.68
C LEU A 32 10.80 -1.09 -7.37
N ALA A 33 10.34 -1.67 -8.47
CA ALA A 33 11.06 -2.71 -9.21
C ALA A 33 12.34 -2.21 -9.88
N SER A 34 12.57 -0.88 -9.93
CA SER A 34 13.86 -0.33 -10.37
C SER A 34 15.01 -0.59 -9.40
N THR A 35 14.70 -0.84 -8.12
CA THR A 35 15.69 -1.03 -7.04
C THR A 35 15.51 -2.37 -6.32
N PHE A 36 14.28 -2.88 -6.24
CA PHE A 36 13.91 -4.05 -5.47
C PHE A 36 13.41 -5.19 -6.36
N ARG A 37 13.54 -6.44 -5.88
CA ARG A 37 12.73 -7.55 -6.38
C ARG A 37 11.36 -7.49 -5.70
N VAL A 38 10.37 -6.97 -6.37
CA VAL A 38 9.02 -6.75 -5.84
C VAL A 38 8.16 -7.99 -6.05
N LEU A 39 7.69 -8.56 -4.94
CA LEU A 39 6.73 -9.66 -4.90
C LEU A 39 5.36 -9.10 -4.50
N THR A 40 4.33 -9.34 -5.31
CA THR A 40 2.97 -8.96 -4.97
C THR A 40 1.96 -9.99 -5.46
N PHE A 41 0.74 -9.96 -4.94
CA PHE A 41 -0.25 -11.00 -5.15
C PHE A 41 -1.66 -10.45 -4.89
N PRO A 42 -2.73 -11.09 -5.43
CA PRO A 42 -4.10 -10.78 -5.03
C PRO A 42 -4.37 -11.31 -3.62
N LEU A 43 -4.99 -10.50 -2.75
CA LEU A 43 -5.32 -10.88 -1.37
C LEU A 43 -6.31 -12.04 -1.29
N CYS A 44 -6.32 -12.77 -0.16
CA CYS A 44 -7.27 -13.83 0.15
C CYS A 44 -8.71 -13.43 -0.21
N GLY A 45 -9.44 -14.36 -0.80
CA GLY A 45 -10.79 -14.14 -1.33
C GLY A 45 -10.84 -13.57 -2.74
N GLU A 46 -9.76 -12.98 -3.30
CA GLU A 46 -9.73 -12.53 -4.69
C GLU A 46 -9.51 -13.68 -5.68
N ARG A 47 -9.89 -13.44 -6.95
CA ARG A 47 -9.58 -14.39 -8.03
C ARG A 47 -8.07 -14.61 -8.10
N ARG A 48 -7.64 -15.86 -8.29
CA ARG A 48 -6.24 -16.29 -8.37
C ARG A 48 -5.43 -16.11 -7.08
N SER A 49 -6.05 -15.72 -5.95
CA SER A 49 -5.35 -15.66 -4.66
C SER A 49 -4.93 -17.03 -4.13
N GLY A 50 -5.61 -18.09 -4.59
CA GLY A 50 -5.35 -19.46 -4.12
C GLY A 50 -5.71 -19.69 -2.64
N ALA A 51 -6.37 -18.73 -1.99
CA ALA A 51 -6.78 -18.80 -0.59
C ALA A 51 -8.16 -18.16 -0.39
N ARG A 52 -8.93 -18.71 0.54
CA ARG A 52 -10.18 -18.10 1.03
C ARG A 52 -9.87 -17.28 2.27
N LEU A 53 -10.70 -16.26 2.52
CA LEU A 53 -10.68 -15.51 3.76
C LEU A 53 -11.59 -16.22 4.77
N ASP A 54 -11.04 -16.50 5.95
CA ASP A 54 -11.81 -16.89 7.13
C ASP A 54 -11.87 -15.70 8.10
N PRO A 55 -13.01 -15.02 8.24
CA PRO A 55 -13.13 -13.85 9.09
C PRO A 55 -12.79 -14.12 10.58
N THR A 56 -12.86 -15.37 11.04
CA THR A 56 -12.54 -15.74 12.43
C THR A 56 -11.04 -15.69 12.69
N ARG A 57 -10.21 -15.84 11.67
CA ARG A 57 -8.75 -15.79 11.72
C ARG A 57 -8.20 -14.36 11.58
N GLN A 58 -9.07 -13.37 11.36
CA GLN A 58 -8.71 -11.96 11.22
C GLN A 58 -7.59 -11.73 10.19
N PHE A 59 -6.42 -11.24 10.60
CA PHE A 59 -5.29 -10.98 9.71
C PHE A 59 -4.35 -12.18 9.50
N ASP A 60 -4.59 -13.30 10.17
CA ASP A 60 -3.73 -14.49 10.07
C ASP A 60 -3.75 -15.14 8.68
N ASP A 61 -4.87 -15.08 7.95
CA ASP A 61 -4.92 -15.58 6.57
C ASP A 61 -4.01 -14.77 5.64
N TYR A 62 -3.91 -13.46 5.84
CA TYR A 62 -3.02 -12.59 5.06
C TYR A 62 -1.56 -12.79 5.46
N ARG A 63 -1.28 -12.98 6.76
CA ARG A 63 0.06 -13.36 7.25
C ARG A 63 0.53 -14.66 6.57
N ASP A 64 -0.29 -15.70 6.60
CA ASP A 64 0.03 -16.99 6.00
C ASP A 64 0.17 -16.90 4.47
N GLN A 65 -0.57 -15.99 3.84
CA GLN A 65 -0.44 -15.72 2.42
C GLN A 65 0.91 -15.05 2.09
N ILE A 66 1.36 -14.07 2.89
CA ILE A 66 2.69 -13.45 2.74
C ILE A 66 3.78 -14.51 2.93
N GLU A 67 3.66 -15.36 3.94
CA GLU A 67 4.62 -16.46 4.21
C GLU A 67 4.73 -17.38 3.00
N ARG A 68 3.59 -17.82 2.45
CA ARG A 68 3.54 -18.66 1.24
C ARG A 68 4.21 -18.00 0.04
N VAL A 69 4.03 -16.69 -0.16
CA VAL A 69 4.70 -15.95 -1.25
C VAL A 69 6.21 -16.04 -1.11
N LEU A 70 6.74 -15.84 0.09
CA LEU A 70 8.16 -15.95 0.36
C LEU A 70 8.67 -17.39 0.12
N ASP A 71 7.90 -18.38 0.54
CA ASP A 71 8.28 -19.81 0.38
C ASP A 71 8.28 -20.22 -1.10
N GLU A 72 7.21 -19.89 -1.85
CA GLU A 72 7.11 -20.20 -3.29
C GLU A 72 8.18 -19.48 -4.13
N ARG A 73 8.76 -18.36 -3.65
CA ARG A 73 9.83 -17.61 -4.29
C ARG A 73 11.22 -17.83 -3.70
N HIS A 74 11.34 -18.78 -2.76
CA HIS A 74 12.58 -19.14 -2.07
C HIS A 74 13.27 -17.93 -1.42
N VAL A 75 12.47 -17.02 -0.82
CA VAL A 75 12.95 -15.83 -0.13
C VAL A 75 12.94 -16.07 1.37
N ALA A 76 14.10 -16.14 1.99
CA ALA A 76 14.23 -16.37 3.43
C ALA A 76 13.76 -15.15 4.25
N ARG A 77 14.05 -13.93 3.79
CA ARG A 77 13.77 -12.67 4.50
C ARG A 77 13.54 -11.53 3.50
N ALA A 78 12.56 -10.68 3.74
CA ALA A 78 12.22 -9.56 2.85
C ALA A 78 11.80 -8.31 3.64
N ALA A 79 11.87 -7.14 2.98
CA ALA A 79 11.12 -5.97 3.40
C ALA A 79 9.62 -6.21 3.12
N ILE A 80 8.76 -5.88 4.08
CA ILE A 80 7.31 -6.05 3.94
C ILE A 80 6.67 -4.68 3.89
N CYS A 81 6.14 -4.32 2.72
CA CYS A 81 5.49 -3.05 2.46
C CYS A 81 3.99 -3.26 2.31
N GLY A 82 3.19 -2.70 3.21
CA GLY A 82 1.74 -2.77 3.12
C GLY A 82 1.12 -1.41 2.82
N VAL A 83 0.19 -1.38 1.87
CA VAL A 83 -0.53 -0.16 1.48
C VAL A 83 -1.93 -0.19 2.05
N SER A 84 -2.33 0.85 2.81
CA SER A 84 -3.66 0.97 3.39
C SER A 84 -4.03 -0.26 4.24
N PHE A 85 -5.12 -0.95 3.95
CA PHE A 85 -5.50 -2.21 4.60
C PHE A 85 -4.36 -3.25 4.60
N GLY A 86 -3.59 -3.32 3.51
CA GLY A 86 -2.44 -4.22 3.41
C GLY A 86 -1.35 -3.95 4.45
N GLY A 87 -1.29 -2.73 4.98
CA GLY A 87 -0.38 -2.39 6.08
C GLY A 87 -0.70 -3.13 7.38
N LEU A 88 -1.97 -3.41 7.67
CA LEU A 88 -2.35 -4.21 8.83
C LEU A 88 -1.95 -5.68 8.67
N ALA A 89 -2.07 -6.22 7.45
CA ALA A 89 -1.57 -7.57 7.13
C ALA A 89 -0.03 -7.63 7.23
N ALA A 90 0.67 -6.63 6.72
CA ALA A 90 2.12 -6.49 6.83
C ALA A 90 2.59 -6.39 8.29
N LEU A 91 1.87 -5.60 9.10
CA LEU A 91 2.12 -5.46 10.54
C LEU A 91 1.97 -6.82 11.26
N ARG A 92 0.87 -7.54 11.00
CA ARG A 92 0.62 -8.87 11.57
C ARG A 92 1.72 -9.86 11.18
N PHE A 93 2.19 -9.80 9.93
CA PHE A 93 3.31 -10.62 9.49
C PHE A 93 4.59 -10.26 10.25
N ALA A 94 4.97 -8.99 10.30
CA ALA A 94 6.19 -8.53 10.96
C ALA A 94 6.20 -8.88 12.46
N ALA A 95 5.05 -8.74 13.14
CA ALA A 95 4.90 -9.08 14.55
C ALA A 95 5.09 -10.57 14.86
N THR A 96 4.68 -11.44 13.93
CA THR A 96 4.64 -12.90 14.15
C THR A 96 5.72 -13.69 13.39
N ARG A 97 6.34 -13.09 12.38
CA ARG A 97 7.40 -13.65 11.52
C ARG A 97 8.66 -12.79 11.52
N ARG A 98 9.12 -12.42 12.72
CA ARG A 98 10.24 -11.49 12.95
C ARG A 98 11.50 -11.88 12.17
N ALA A 99 11.90 -13.14 12.19
CA ALA A 99 13.07 -13.63 11.46
C ALA A 99 12.95 -13.48 9.93
N ARG A 100 11.73 -13.40 9.40
CA ARG A 100 11.45 -13.25 7.97
C ARG A 100 11.24 -11.81 7.52
N THR A 101 11.20 -10.84 8.48
CA THR A 101 10.97 -9.43 8.22
C THR A 101 12.27 -8.64 8.31
N ALA A 102 12.75 -8.12 7.19
CA ALA A 102 13.96 -7.28 7.13
C ALA A 102 13.66 -5.83 7.54
N ALA A 103 12.53 -5.30 7.09
CA ALA A 103 11.99 -3.99 7.39
C ALA A 103 10.47 -4.02 7.21
N LEU A 104 9.75 -3.14 7.89
CA LEU A 104 8.30 -2.95 7.72
C LEU A 104 8.03 -1.55 7.16
N ILE A 105 7.22 -1.46 6.11
CA ILE A 105 6.77 -0.19 5.54
C ILE A 105 5.24 -0.13 5.60
N LEU A 106 4.71 0.85 6.30
CA LEU A 106 3.27 1.11 6.48
C LEU A 106 2.89 2.37 5.69
N ALA A 107 2.39 2.18 4.46
CA ALA A 107 2.02 3.29 3.57
C ALA A 107 0.51 3.59 3.67
N SER A 108 0.14 4.80 4.10
CA SER A 108 -1.25 5.24 4.30
C SER A 108 -2.11 4.20 5.05
N THR A 109 -1.50 3.52 6.02
CA THR A 109 -2.11 2.44 6.79
C THR A 109 -3.05 3.01 7.85
N PRO A 110 -4.26 2.47 8.05
CA PRO A 110 -5.10 2.84 9.18
C PRO A 110 -4.36 2.67 10.51
N GLY A 111 -4.45 3.66 11.40
CA GLY A 111 -3.75 3.61 12.69
C GLY A 111 -4.16 2.43 13.58
N PRO A 112 -3.39 2.11 14.63
CA PRO A 112 -3.57 0.90 15.43
C PRO A 112 -4.93 0.80 16.11
N PHE A 113 -5.59 1.92 16.34
CA PHE A 113 -6.94 2.00 16.94
C PHE A 113 -7.98 2.56 15.98
N PHE A 114 -7.76 2.39 14.68
CA PHE A 114 -8.67 2.90 13.65
C PHE A 114 -10.08 2.34 13.83
N ARG A 115 -11.07 3.22 13.67
CA ARG A 115 -12.50 2.85 13.67
C ARG A 115 -13.13 3.36 12.38
N LEU A 116 -13.88 2.50 11.74
CA LEU A 116 -14.71 2.92 10.63
C LEU A 116 -15.77 3.91 11.08
N ARG A 117 -16.08 4.87 10.22
CA ARG A 117 -17.25 5.75 10.46
C ARG A 117 -18.51 4.89 10.40
N LYS A 118 -19.49 5.17 11.28
CA LYS A 118 -20.77 4.41 11.38
C LYS A 118 -21.43 4.12 10.03
N ARG A 119 -21.44 5.12 9.12
CA ARG A 119 -21.99 4.90 7.76
C ARG A 119 -21.23 3.84 6.97
N HIS A 120 -19.90 3.75 7.10
CA HIS A 120 -19.10 2.74 6.39
C HIS A 120 -19.27 1.36 7.02
N GLU A 121 -19.57 1.28 8.30
CA GLU A 121 -19.97 0.01 8.93
C GLU A 121 -21.29 -0.49 8.34
N VAL A 122 -22.28 0.40 8.14
CA VAL A 122 -23.54 0.06 7.46
C VAL A 122 -23.27 -0.40 6.03
N TYR A 123 -22.39 0.29 5.30
CA TYR A 123 -22.01 -0.11 3.93
C TYR A 123 -21.36 -1.49 3.89
N ALA A 124 -20.49 -1.79 4.85
CA ALA A 124 -19.84 -3.10 4.94
C ALA A 124 -20.78 -4.23 5.39
N ARG A 125 -21.86 -3.91 6.12
CA ARG A 125 -22.89 -4.90 6.50
C ARG A 125 -23.85 -5.25 5.35
N MET A 126 -24.13 -4.28 4.47
CA MET A 126 -25.05 -4.43 3.34
C MET A 126 -24.39 -3.98 2.01
N PRO A 127 -23.31 -4.67 1.56
CA PRO A 127 -22.51 -4.24 0.43
C PRO A 127 -23.26 -4.26 -0.91
N TRP A 128 -24.24 -5.10 -1.06
CA TRP A 128 -25.07 -5.21 -2.27
C TRP A 128 -26.01 -4.01 -2.44
N ILE A 129 -26.43 -3.33 -1.34
CA ILE A 129 -27.22 -2.10 -1.40
C ILE A 129 -26.29 -0.87 -1.52
N PHE A 130 -25.30 -0.76 -0.62
CA PHE A 130 -24.51 0.45 -0.45
C PHE A 130 -23.16 0.43 -1.18
N GLY A 131 -22.78 -0.70 -1.77
CA GLY A 131 -21.57 -0.78 -2.56
C GLY A 131 -21.53 0.19 -3.74
N PRO A 132 -22.59 0.31 -4.56
CA PRO A 132 -22.66 1.30 -5.63
C PRO A 132 -22.52 2.74 -5.10
N VAL A 133 -23.15 3.06 -3.96
CA VAL A 133 -23.05 4.38 -3.32
C VAL A 133 -21.62 4.66 -2.87
N PHE A 134 -20.97 3.68 -2.21
CA PHE A 134 -19.57 3.78 -1.79
C PHE A 134 -18.64 4.07 -2.97
N LEU A 135 -18.82 3.37 -4.09
CA LEU A 135 -18.01 3.57 -5.31
C LEU A 135 -18.29 4.94 -5.95
N ALA A 136 -19.54 5.37 -6.00
CA ALA A 136 -19.92 6.68 -6.56
C ALA A 136 -19.40 7.87 -5.74
N GLU A 137 -19.20 7.71 -4.44
CA GLU A 137 -18.62 8.74 -3.57
C GLU A 137 -17.08 8.83 -3.69
N THR A 138 -16.42 7.76 -4.14
CA THR A 138 -14.95 7.68 -4.18
C THR A 138 -14.29 8.84 -4.94
N PRO A 139 -14.74 9.23 -6.16
CA PRO A 139 -14.13 10.36 -6.88
C PRO A 139 -14.18 11.68 -6.09
N ARG A 140 -15.26 11.92 -5.33
CA ARG A 140 -15.38 13.13 -4.50
C ARG A 140 -14.39 13.15 -3.34
N ARG A 141 -14.10 11.97 -2.76
CA ARG A 141 -13.18 11.84 -1.63
C ARG A 141 -11.74 12.09 -2.03
N VAL A 142 -11.33 11.62 -3.22
CA VAL A 142 -9.94 11.69 -3.68
C VAL A 142 -9.64 12.86 -4.61
N ARG A 143 -10.66 13.67 -5.00
CA ARG A 143 -10.48 14.73 -6.00
C ARG A 143 -9.46 15.80 -5.59
N ARG A 144 -9.46 16.19 -4.30
CA ARG A 144 -8.53 17.21 -3.77
C ARG A 144 -7.09 16.68 -3.79
N GLU A 145 -6.91 15.47 -3.34
CA GLU A 145 -5.64 14.76 -3.39
C GLU A 145 -5.12 14.63 -4.82
N ILE A 146 -5.95 14.15 -5.77
CA ILE A 146 -5.56 14.01 -7.17
C ILE A 146 -5.19 15.38 -7.77
N ALA A 147 -5.92 16.44 -7.43
CA ALA A 147 -5.61 17.78 -7.91
C ALA A 147 -4.29 18.32 -7.35
N ALA A 148 -3.97 18.02 -6.08
CA ALA A 148 -2.71 18.42 -5.45
C ALA A 148 -1.52 17.59 -5.99
N ALA A 149 -1.67 16.29 -6.07
CA ALA A 149 -0.61 15.38 -6.52
C ALA A 149 -0.30 15.50 -8.02
N LEU A 150 -1.31 15.79 -8.83
CA LEU A 150 -1.25 15.85 -10.30
C LEU A 150 -1.82 17.20 -10.78
N PRO A 151 -1.09 18.31 -10.65
CA PRO A 151 -1.59 19.65 -10.99
C PRO A 151 -1.87 19.82 -12.50
N ASP A 152 -1.12 19.12 -13.35
CA ASP A 152 -1.30 19.15 -14.79
C ASP A 152 -2.52 18.34 -15.26
N TRP A 153 -3.37 18.95 -16.10
CA TRP A 153 -4.58 18.34 -16.64
C TRP A 153 -4.30 17.08 -17.48
N GLY A 154 -3.26 17.11 -18.30
CA GLY A 154 -2.89 15.95 -19.12
C GLY A 154 -2.47 14.75 -18.27
N THR A 155 -1.75 14.99 -17.18
CA THR A 155 -1.33 13.94 -16.24
C THR A 155 -2.54 13.38 -15.47
N ARG A 156 -3.47 14.24 -15.03
CA ARG A 156 -4.74 13.79 -14.43
C ARG A 156 -5.56 12.93 -15.38
N TRP A 157 -5.64 13.32 -16.66
CA TRP A 157 -6.37 12.55 -17.67
C TRP A 157 -5.72 11.18 -17.93
N ARG A 158 -4.39 11.12 -18.05
CA ARG A 158 -3.66 9.84 -18.15
C ARG A 158 -3.89 8.94 -16.95
N PHE A 159 -3.82 9.48 -15.73
CA PHE A 159 -4.10 8.77 -14.50
C PHE A 159 -5.54 8.24 -14.47
N THR A 160 -6.53 9.06 -14.82
CA THR A 160 -7.94 8.64 -14.86
C THR A 160 -8.17 7.53 -15.88
N ARG A 161 -7.60 7.65 -17.08
CA ARG A 161 -7.69 6.58 -18.10
C ARG A 161 -7.05 5.29 -17.62
N TRP A 162 -5.91 5.37 -16.97
CA TRP A 162 -5.25 4.21 -16.39
C TRP A 162 -6.13 3.56 -15.33
N GLN A 163 -6.72 4.32 -14.42
CA GLN A 163 -7.63 3.81 -13.39
C GLN A 163 -8.86 3.11 -14.01
N LEU A 164 -9.50 3.73 -15.01
CA LEU A 164 -10.64 3.13 -15.71
C LEU A 164 -10.25 1.83 -16.41
N ALA A 165 -9.12 1.80 -17.08
CA ALA A 165 -8.59 0.59 -17.71
C ALA A 165 -8.26 -0.50 -16.67
N THR A 166 -7.78 -0.12 -15.50
CA THR A 166 -7.51 -1.06 -14.39
C THR A 166 -8.82 -1.63 -13.84
N ILE A 167 -9.85 -0.81 -13.63
CA ILE A 167 -11.18 -1.28 -13.21
C ILE A 167 -11.77 -2.28 -14.22
N ALA A 168 -11.60 -2.03 -15.51
CA ALA A 168 -12.10 -2.93 -16.56
C ALA A 168 -11.39 -4.30 -16.56
N ARG A 169 -10.07 -4.33 -16.30
CA ARG A 169 -9.26 -5.57 -16.27
C ARG A 169 -9.32 -6.31 -14.95
N ALA A 170 -9.42 -5.57 -13.85
CA ALA A 170 -9.46 -6.06 -12.49
C ALA A 170 -10.67 -5.47 -11.74
N PRO A 171 -11.91 -5.93 -12.03
CA PRO A 171 -13.10 -5.37 -11.43
C PRO A 171 -13.09 -5.42 -9.91
N LEU A 172 -13.55 -4.32 -9.30
CA LEU A 172 -13.72 -4.24 -7.85
C LEU A 172 -14.86 -5.13 -7.38
N SER A 173 -14.63 -5.87 -6.30
CA SER A 173 -15.67 -6.61 -5.62
C SER A 173 -16.07 -5.91 -4.33
N VAL A 174 -17.20 -5.20 -4.36
CA VAL A 174 -17.71 -4.50 -3.17
C VAL A 174 -17.99 -5.46 -2.00
N THR A 175 -18.40 -6.70 -2.29
CA THR A 175 -18.62 -7.72 -1.26
C THR A 175 -17.32 -8.09 -0.56
N ARG A 176 -16.22 -8.36 -1.31
CA ARG A 176 -14.91 -8.69 -0.74
C ARG A 176 -14.28 -7.50 -0.03
N MET A 177 -14.45 -6.29 -0.56
CA MET A 177 -14.04 -5.07 0.14
C MET A 177 -14.79 -4.91 1.46
N ALA A 178 -16.08 -5.24 1.50
CA ALA A 178 -16.88 -5.21 2.71
C ALA A 178 -16.46 -6.29 3.73
N GLU A 179 -16.13 -7.50 3.27
CA GLU A 179 -15.58 -8.57 4.13
C GLU A 179 -14.29 -8.12 4.83
N ARG A 180 -13.36 -7.50 4.10
CA ARG A 180 -12.14 -6.91 4.66
C ARG A 180 -12.45 -5.72 5.57
N GLY A 181 -13.41 -4.87 5.17
CA GLY A 181 -13.86 -3.74 5.97
C GLY A 181 -14.41 -4.15 7.33
N ARG A 182 -15.08 -5.30 7.43
CA ARG A 182 -15.59 -5.82 8.70
C ARG A 182 -14.49 -6.20 9.70
N LEU A 183 -13.30 -6.57 9.22
CA LEU A 183 -12.15 -6.80 10.11
C LEU A 183 -11.70 -5.53 10.84
N LEU A 184 -12.08 -4.35 10.33
CA LEU A 184 -11.76 -3.06 10.94
C LEU A 184 -12.76 -2.61 12.03
N PHE A 185 -13.88 -3.32 12.23
CA PHE A 185 -14.93 -2.88 13.17
C PHE A 185 -14.44 -2.84 14.63
N ALA A 186 -13.63 -3.79 15.00
CA ALA A 186 -13.08 -3.91 16.34
C ALA A 186 -11.54 -4.00 16.31
N LEU A 187 -10.92 -3.28 15.36
CA LEU A 187 -9.47 -3.33 15.19
C LEU A 187 -8.78 -2.84 16.48
N ASP A 188 -7.89 -3.67 17.00
CA ASP A 188 -6.83 -3.30 17.94
C ASP A 188 -5.52 -3.94 17.46
N ALA A 189 -4.69 -3.14 16.82
CA ALA A 189 -3.40 -3.59 16.29
C ALA A 189 -2.24 -3.31 17.29
N SER A 190 -2.53 -2.81 18.48
CA SER A 190 -1.49 -2.45 19.47
C SER A 190 -0.65 -3.65 19.96
N PRO A 191 -1.20 -4.88 20.12
CA PRO A 191 -0.38 -6.04 20.45
C PRO A 191 0.64 -6.37 19.37
N ASP A 192 0.23 -6.30 18.11
CA ASP A 192 1.14 -6.54 16.97
C ASP A 192 2.21 -5.45 16.90
N CYS A 193 1.84 -4.17 17.07
CA CYS A 193 2.80 -3.06 17.09
C CYS A 193 3.94 -3.28 18.09
N ARG A 194 3.60 -3.63 19.33
CA ARG A 194 4.59 -3.87 20.40
C ARG A 194 5.48 -5.11 20.13
N SER A 195 5.06 -5.94 19.22
CA SER A 195 5.76 -7.19 18.87
C SER A 195 6.67 -7.06 17.65
N VAL A 196 6.71 -5.89 16.98
CA VAL A 196 7.57 -5.63 15.83
C VAL A 196 8.97 -5.25 16.30
N ASP A 197 9.96 -6.03 15.87
CA ASP A 197 11.38 -5.76 16.13
C ASP A 197 12.09 -5.17 14.88
N ALA A 198 11.49 -5.29 13.71
CA ALA A 198 12.08 -4.79 12.47
C ALA A 198 12.03 -3.25 12.39
N PRO A 199 13.06 -2.59 11.83
CA PRO A 199 12.98 -1.17 11.51
C PRO A 199 11.71 -0.88 10.71
N THR A 200 10.96 0.15 11.12
CA THR A 200 9.65 0.45 10.57
C THR A 200 9.58 1.86 10.01
N LEU A 201 9.12 1.97 8.77
CA LEU A 201 8.82 3.23 8.09
C LEU A 201 7.32 3.44 7.98
N ILE A 202 6.84 4.58 8.44
CA ILE A 202 5.45 5.02 8.31
C ILE A 202 5.43 6.12 7.25
N VAL A 203 4.79 5.84 6.11
CA VAL A 203 4.62 6.82 5.02
C VAL A 203 3.18 7.28 4.99
N THR A 204 2.95 8.57 5.19
CA THR A 204 1.62 9.19 5.10
C THR A 204 1.59 10.22 3.98
N GLY A 205 0.38 10.57 3.53
CA GLY A 205 0.17 11.83 2.81
C GLY A 205 0.03 13.00 3.80
N GLU A 206 -0.34 14.17 3.27
CA GLU A 206 -0.62 15.35 4.09
C GLU A 206 -1.95 15.22 4.85
N PRO A 207 -2.03 15.68 6.10
CA PRO A 207 -3.25 15.59 6.93
C PRO A 207 -4.51 16.15 6.26
N GLY A 208 -4.37 17.21 5.48
CA GLY A 208 -5.48 17.85 4.77
C GLY A 208 -5.93 17.18 3.49
N LEU A 209 -5.20 16.15 3.02
CA LEU A 209 -5.46 15.45 1.76
C LEU A 209 -5.89 13.99 1.94
N ASP A 210 -5.46 13.30 3.01
CA ASP A 210 -5.89 11.92 3.29
C ASP A 210 -7.21 11.90 4.08
N TYR A 211 -8.31 11.65 3.36
CA TYR A 211 -9.64 11.51 3.94
C TYR A 211 -10.05 10.06 4.25
N VAL A 212 -9.18 9.10 3.93
CA VAL A 212 -9.45 7.66 4.08
C VAL A 212 -8.85 7.13 5.37
N ALA A 213 -7.55 7.32 5.57
CA ALA A 213 -6.83 6.97 6.78
C ALA A 213 -6.29 8.26 7.43
N PRO A 214 -6.92 8.78 8.52
CA PRO A 214 -6.46 10.00 9.17
C PRO A 214 -5.00 9.90 9.58
N VAL A 215 -4.18 10.86 9.14
CA VAL A 215 -2.72 10.87 9.36
C VAL A 215 -2.39 10.84 10.86
N ASP A 216 -3.13 11.59 11.69
CA ASP A 216 -2.95 11.59 13.15
C ASP A 216 -3.12 10.19 13.75
N GLY A 217 -4.10 9.42 13.22
CA GLY A 217 -4.30 8.04 13.62
C GLY A 217 -3.14 7.14 13.22
N THR A 218 -2.61 7.31 12.02
CA THR A 218 -1.48 6.54 11.49
C THR A 218 -0.18 6.87 12.24
N SER A 219 0.03 8.13 12.61
CA SER A 219 1.21 8.58 13.37
C SER A 219 1.33 7.90 14.74
N ARG A 220 0.23 7.36 15.29
CA ARG A 220 0.25 6.62 16.57
C ARG A 220 1.04 5.31 16.52
N TYR A 221 1.42 4.83 15.35
CA TYR A 221 2.37 3.72 15.24
C TYR A 221 3.73 4.08 15.86
N LEU A 222 4.14 5.36 15.85
CA LEU A 222 5.36 5.84 16.51
C LEU A 222 5.33 5.66 18.04
N GLU A 223 4.13 5.57 18.63
CA GLU A 223 3.96 5.40 20.08
C GLU A 223 4.10 3.93 20.51
N CYS A 224 3.93 2.97 19.57
CA CYS A 224 3.85 1.56 19.92
C CYS A 224 4.87 0.65 19.21
N ILE A 225 5.55 1.11 18.17
CA ILE A 225 6.64 0.40 17.51
C ILE A 225 7.97 1.05 17.92
N ALA A 226 8.86 0.29 18.53
CA ALA A 226 10.07 0.83 19.17
C ALA A 226 11.05 1.50 18.18
N ASP A 227 11.28 0.88 17.02
CA ASP A 227 12.15 1.44 15.95
C ASP A 227 11.27 1.87 14.77
N ALA A 228 10.54 2.97 14.94
CA ALA A 228 9.66 3.51 13.91
C ALA A 228 10.00 4.95 13.54
N ARG A 229 9.86 5.28 12.27
CA ARG A 229 10.04 6.62 11.71
C ARG A 229 8.88 6.96 10.79
N ALA A 230 8.52 8.24 10.74
CA ALA A 230 7.46 8.73 9.87
C ALA A 230 7.99 9.71 8.83
N VAL A 231 7.45 9.61 7.63
CA VAL A 231 7.71 10.52 6.52
C VAL A 231 6.40 10.90 5.85
N VAL A 232 6.24 12.18 5.54
CA VAL A 232 5.12 12.69 4.78
C VAL A 232 5.50 12.72 3.29
N LEU A 233 4.71 12.08 2.45
CA LEU A 233 4.82 12.18 1.00
C LEU A 233 4.05 13.44 0.54
N GLU A 234 4.76 14.53 0.41
CA GLU A 234 4.21 15.87 0.18
C GLU A 234 3.32 15.96 -1.06
N GLY A 235 2.26 16.78 -0.98
CA GLY A 235 1.28 17.00 -2.03
C GLY A 235 0.47 15.73 -2.38
N THR A 236 0.35 14.79 -1.45
CA THR A 236 -0.45 13.57 -1.62
C THR A 236 -1.35 13.33 -0.42
N GLY A 237 -2.29 12.42 -0.57
CA GLY A 237 -3.09 11.86 0.51
C GLY A 237 -3.00 10.34 0.49
N HIS A 238 -4.15 9.67 0.45
CA HIS A 238 -4.24 8.20 0.50
C HIS A 238 -3.67 7.48 -0.73
N LEU A 239 -3.66 8.14 -1.87
CA LEU A 239 -3.21 7.59 -3.16
C LEU A 239 -1.74 7.93 -3.47
N GLY A 240 -0.98 8.43 -2.51
CA GLY A 240 0.40 8.90 -2.69
C GLY A 240 1.30 7.87 -3.37
N THR A 241 1.17 6.60 -3.01
CA THR A 241 1.94 5.48 -3.59
C THR A 241 1.76 5.31 -5.10
N ILE A 242 0.63 5.74 -5.65
CA ILE A 242 0.33 5.63 -7.09
C ILE A 242 0.30 6.96 -7.83
N THR A 243 0.15 8.08 -7.13
CA THR A 243 0.19 9.42 -7.73
C THR A 243 1.60 9.99 -7.78
N LYS A 244 2.46 9.63 -6.82
CA LYS A 244 3.89 9.98 -6.77
C LYS A 244 4.77 8.72 -6.56
N PRO A 245 4.69 7.71 -7.44
CA PRO A 245 5.30 6.40 -7.21
C PRO A 245 6.83 6.45 -7.10
N TYR A 246 7.50 7.30 -7.87
CA TYR A 246 8.96 7.42 -7.82
C TYR A 246 9.44 8.11 -6.53
N ALA A 247 8.70 9.11 -6.04
CA ALA A 247 9.02 9.73 -4.75
C ALA A 247 8.81 8.73 -3.59
N PHE A 248 7.73 7.94 -3.66
CA PHE A 248 7.50 6.86 -2.72
C PHE A 248 8.61 5.81 -2.76
N ALA A 249 9.01 5.35 -3.95
CA ALA A 249 10.09 4.38 -4.11
C ALA A 249 11.43 4.90 -3.57
N ALA A 250 11.77 6.17 -3.82
CA ALA A 250 12.99 6.80 -3.31
C ALA A 250 13.02 6.87 -1.76
N ILE A 251 11.88 7.16 -1.12
CA ILE A 251 11.75 7.13 0.34
C ILE A 251 11.99 5.72 0.88
N VAL A 252 11.38 4.71 0.26
CA VAL A 252 11.55 3.30 0.66
C VAL A 252 12.99 2.84 0.46
N GLU A 253 13.62 3.19 -0.66
CA GLU A 253 15.02 2.89 -0.97
C GLU A 253 15.96 3.50 0.05
N GLN A 254 15.81 4.79 0.34
CA GLN A 254 16.61 5.49 1.33
C GLN A 254 16.48 4.83 2.72
N PHE A 255 15.28 4.50 3.14
CA PHE A 255 15.04 3.85 4.43
C PHE A 255 15.67 2.45 4.52
N ILE A 256 15.54 1.63 3.48
CA ILE A 256 16.08 0.25 3.50
C ILE A 256 17.61 0.27 3.43
N SER A 257 18.21 1.24 2.70
CA SER A 257 19.67 1.36 2.58
C SER A 257 20.32 1.90 3.85
N ASP A 258 19.63 2.78 4.59
CA ASP A 258 20.11 3.34 5.85
C ASP A 258 18.95 3.47 6.87
N PRO A 259 18.58 2.37 7.53
CA PRO A 259 17.51 2.39 8.53
C PRO A 259 17.79 3.29 9.74
N GLY A 260 19.07 3.65 9.98
CA GLY A 260 19.53 4.55 11.05
C GLY A 260 19.56 6.02 10.66
N GLY A 261 19.61 6.33 9.36
CA GLY A 261 19.85 7.66 8.82
C GLY A 261 18.64 8.59 8.83
N HIS A 262 18.90 9.86 8.54
CA HIS A 262 17.84 10.85 8.36
C HIS A 262 17.18 10.66 6.98
N ILE A 263 15.86 10.44 6.94
CA ILE A 263 15.12 10.36 5.68
C ILE A 263 14.81 11.79 5.25
N GLY A 264 15.61 12.33 4.31
CA GLY A 264 15.37 13.64 3.71
C GLY A 264 14.17 13.63 2.77
N ALA A 265 13.62 14.84 2.48
CA ALA A 265 12.63 14.97 1.44
C ALA A 265 13.19 14.44 0.10
N PRO A 266 12.39 13.70 -0.70
CA PRO A 266 12.85 13.17 -1.96
C PRO A 266 13.30 14.30 -2.89
N PRO A 267 14.39 14.12 -3.68
CA PRO A 267 14.84 15.13 -4.61
C PRO A 267 13.74 15.45 -5.62
N THR A 268 13.38 16.72 -5.73
CA THR A 268 12.44 17.20 -6.74
C THR A 268 12.95 16.86 -8.13
N SER A 269 12.27 15.93 -8.80
CA SER A 269 12.36 15.54 -10.22
C SER A 269 13.75 15.60 -10.87
N ARG A 270 14.42 14.47 -11.05
CA ARG A 270 15.36 14.31 -12.16
C ARG A 270 14.54 14.38 -13.46
N ARG A 271 14.70 15.47 -14.22
CA ARG A 271 14.24 15.53 -15.62
C ARG A 271 14.99 14.44 -16.38
N CYS A 272 14.27 13.43 -16.88
CA CYS A 272 14.81 12.56 -17.91
C CYS A 272 15.10 13.44 -19.13
N HIS A 273 16.38 13.71 -19.41
CA HIS A 273 16.79 14.20 -20.70
C HIS A 273 16.63 13.04 -21.70
N PRO A 274 15.92 13.22 -22.81
CA PRO A 274 15.96 12.25 -23.89
C PRO A 274 17.39 12.23 -24.43
N THR A 275 18.05 11.08 -24.39
CA THR A 275 19.32 10.84 -25.06
C THR A 275 19.12 11.10 -26.55
N GLY A 276 19.84 12.10 -27.06
CA GLY A 276 19.81 12.50 -28.43
C GLY A 276 20.26 11.34 -29.31
N VAL A 277 19.44 11.02 -30.29
CA VAL A 277 19.82 10.20 -31.46
C VAL A 277 20.75 11.06 -32.28
N THR A 278 22.05 10.74 -32.27
CA THR A 278 23.03 11.26 -33.26
C THR A 278 22.78 10.54 -34.57
N SER A 279 22.21 11.25 -35.53
CA SER A 279 22.24 10.87 -36.92
C SER A 279 23.67 11.01 -37.40
N HIS A 280 24.30 9.90 -37.79
CA HIS A 280 25.46 9.91 -38.68
C HIS A 280 24.94 9.80 -40.13
N ASP A 281 24.96 10.93 -40.83
CA ASP A 281 25.04 10.98 -42.27
C ASP A 281 26.51 10.74 -42.70
N SER A 282 26.73 9.74 -43.52
CA SER A 282 27.71 9.71 -44.62
C SER A 282 27.47 8.46 -45.45
#